data_6c27c9b600dd82da5abead2a10a40807
#
_entry.id   6c27c9b600dd82da5abead2a10a40807
#
_cell.length_a   1.000
_cell.length_b   1.000
_cell.length_c   1.000
_cell.angle_alpha   90.00
_cell.angle_beta   90.00
_cell.angle_gamma   90.00
#
_symmetry.space_group_name_H-M   'P 1'
#
loop_
_entity.id
_entity.type
_entity.pdbx_description
1 polymer ?
#
loop_
_entity_poly.entity_id
_entity_poly.type
_entity_poly.pdbx_seq_one_letter_code
_entity_poly.pdbx_strand_id
1 'polypeptide(L)'
;MSVAVLQTRRSMLLTGWCLLAVIVLALVIAVGVSVGELAIPLQNVFYAISNRTGLTAEPLNRIYESVIWDFRLSRALVAACCGAGLAICGVVLQSLLKNALAEPYVLGVSAGASTGAVSIVVLGLGAGAISLSAGAFAGRNDSNVLSGDVT
;
A
#
# COMPACT_ATOMS: atom_id res chain seq x y z
N MET A 1 32.94 3.68 -28.89
CA MET A 1 32.00 4.32 -27.93
C MET A 1 32.16 3.58 -26.60
N SER A 2 32.71 4.23 -25.56
CA SER A 2 33.14 3.53 -24.34
C SER A 2 31.96 2.98 -23.53
N VAL A 3 32.12 1.78 -22.98
CA VAL A 3 31.15 1.08 -22.12
C VAL A 3 30.64 1.98 -21.00
N ALA A 4 31.47 2.89 -20.51
CA ALA A 4 31.11 3.89 -19.51
C ALA A 4 29.97 4.83 -19.94
N VAL A 5 29.95 5.29 -21.20
CA VAL A 5 28.89 6.19 -21.71
C VAL A 5 27.56 5.48 -21.81
N LEU A 6 27.54 4.22 -22.21
CA LEU A 6 26.31 3.41 -22.26
C LEU A 6 25.77 3.13 -20.87
N GLN A 7 26.64 2.91 -19.89
CA GLN A 7 26.27 2.65 -18.50
C GLN A 7 25.69 3.92 -17.82
N THR A 8 26.27 5.07 -18.06
CA THR A 8 25.76 6.35 -17.56
C THR A 8 24.42 6.69 -18.19
N ARG A 9 24.22 6.46 -19.48
CA ARG A 9 22.95 6.70 -20.15
C ARG A 9 21.84 5.77 -19.62
N ARG A 10 22.16 4.52 -19.34
CA ARG A 10 21.23 3.54 -18.77
C ARG A 10 20.83 3.91 -17.34
N SER A 11 21.78 4.37 -16.51
CA SER A 11 21.47 4.81 -15.15
C SER A 11 20.60 6.08 -15.14
N MET A 12 20.86 7.04 -16.01
CA MET A 12 20.02 8.26 -16.14
C MET A 12 18.57 7.92 -16.56
N LEU A 13 18.40 6.97 -17.49
CA LEU A 13 17.07 6.51 -17.90
C LEU A 13 16.35 5.82 -16.75
N LEU A 14 17.01 4.94 -16.00
CA LEU A 14 16.42 4.28 -14.83
C LEU A 14 16.02 5.27 -13.75
N THR A 15 16.87 6.25 -13.45
CA THR A 15 16.55 7.31 -12.50
C THR A 15 15.34 8.15 -12.96
N GLY A 16 15.27 8.45 -14.26
CA GLY A 16 14.13 9.16 -14.85
C GLY A 16 12.81 8.37 -14.70
N TRP A 17 12.83 7.06 -14.94
CA TRP A 17 11.67 6.19 -14.74
C TRP A 17 11.24 6.10 -13.28
N CYS A 18 12.22 6.01 -12.35
CA CYS A 18 11.93 6.00 -10.91
C CYS A 18 11.29 7.32 -10.46
N LEU A 19 11.81 8.47 -10.92
CA LEU A 19 11.22 9.77 -10.61
C LEU A 19 9.80 9.89 -11.17
N LEU A 20 9.58 9.46 -12.40
CA LEU A 20 8.25 9.45 -13.01
C LEU A 20 7.29 8.58 -12.19
N ALA A 21 7.70 7.40 -11.77
CA ALA A 21 6.88 6.50 -10.95
C ALA A 21 6.51 7.14 -9.61
N VAL A 22 7.45 7.83 -8.96
CA VAL A 22 7.19 8.55 -7.69
C VAL A 22 6.19 9.70 -7.90
N ILE A 23 6.34 10.46 -8.99
CA ILE A 23 5.41 11.56 -9.33
C ILE A 23 4.01 11.00 -9.59
N VAL A 24 3.89 9.94 -10.37
CA VAL A 24 2.61 9.28 -10.65
C VAL A 24 1.97 8.75 -9.35
N LEU A 25 2.76 8.14 -8.48
CA LEU A 25 2.28 7.66 -7.18
C LEU A 25 1.76 8.81 -6.31
N ALA A 26 2.49 9.92 -6.24
CA ALA A 26 2.08 11.11 -5.50
C ALA A 26 0.77 11.70 -6.05
N LEU A 27 0.62 11.76 -7.38
CA LEU A 27 -0.61 12.20 -8.04
C LEU A 27 -1.79 11.28 -7.74
N VAL A 28 -1.59 9.96 -7.80
CA VAL A 28 -2.64 8.98 -7.47
C VAL A 28 -3.07 9.11 -6.01
N ILE A 29 -2.14 9.29 -5.09
CA ILE A 29 -2.45 9.52 -3.68
C ILE A 29 -3.24 10.82 -3.52
N ALA A 30 -2.81 11.92 -4.15
CA ALA A 30 -3.50 13.21 -4.09
C ALA A 30 -4.94 13.14 -4.62
N VAL A 31 -5.14 12.45 -5.75
CA VAL A 31 -6.47 12.20 -6.31
C VAL A 31 -7.29 11.30 -5.37
N GLY A 32 -6.71 10.23 -4.85
CA GLY A 32 -7.38 9.32 -3.93
C GLY A 32 -7.83 9.99 -2.61
N VAL A 33 -7.04 10.96 -2.13
CA VAL A 33 -7.41 11.77 -0.96
C VAL A 33 -8.53 12.78 -1.31
N SER A 34 -8.58 13.26 -2.54
CA SER A 34 -9.59 14.24 -2.99
C SER A 34 -10.96 13.59 -3.27
N VAL A 35 -10.98 12.36 -3.76
CA VAL A 35 -12.21 11.63 -4.12
C VAL A 35 -12.77 10.91 -2.88
N GLY A 36 -14.04 11.16 -2.55
CA GLY A 36 -14.72 10.51 -1.42
C GLY A 36 -16.12 11.08 -1.23
N GLU A 37 -16.88 10.55 -0.27
CA GLU A 37 -18.26 10.97 0.04
C GLU A 37 -18.40 12.49 0.30
N LEU A 38 -17.40 13.11 0.90
CA LEU A 38 -17.27 14.56 1.03
C LEU A 38 -16.38 15.05 -0.11
N ALA A 39 -16.92 15.83 -1.02
CA ALA A 39 -16.15 16.51 -2.07
C ALA A 39 -15.24 17.56 -1.42
N ILE A 40 -13.98 17.22 -1.20
CA ILE A 40 -12.98 18.14 -0.66
C ILE A 40 -12.16 18.67 -1.85
N PRO A 41 -12.19 19.99 -2.13
CA PRO A 41 -11.36 20.57 -3.18
C PRO A 41 -9.88 20.27 -2.97
N LEU A 42 -9.15 20.00 -4.06
CA LEU A 42 -7.70 19.76 -4.03
C LEU A 42 -6.92 20.86 -3.31
N GLN A 43 -7.41 22.11 -3.38
CA GLN A 43 -6.83 23.24 -2.66
C GLN A 43 -6.82 23.01 -1.13
N ASN A 44 -7.91 22.47 -0.58
CA ASN A 44 -7.99 22.21 0.87
C ASN A 44 -7.07 21.07 1.30
N VAL A 45 -6.85 20.08 0.43
CA VAL A 45 -5.86 19.01 0.66
C VAL A 45 -4.45 19.60 0.68
N PHE A 46 -4.15 20.49 -0.26
CA PHE A 46 -2.85 21.16 -0.29
C PHE A 46 -2.63 22.05 0.94
N TYR A 47 -3.64 22.84 1.35
CA TYR A 47 -3.58 23.66 2.55
C TYR A 47 -3.45 22.82 3.83
N ALA A 48 -4.14 21.68 3.94
CA ALA A 48 -4.02 20.79 5.09
C ALA A 48 -2.60 20.22 5.25
N ILE A 49 -1.96 19.85 4.15
CA ILE A 49 -0.57 19.36 4.14
C ILE A 49 0.40 20.50 4.45
N SER A 50 0.19 21.67 3.81
CA SER A 50 1.04 22.84 3.94
C SER A 50 1.00 23.45 5.36
N ASN A 51 -0.18 23.49 6.00
CA ASN A 51 -0.34 23.95 7.39
C ASN A 51 0.43 23.07 8.38
N ARG A 52 0.42 21.75 8.17
CA ARG A 52 1.12 20.81 9.08
C ARG A 52 2.64 20.83 8.88
N THR A 53 3.10 21.18 7.69
CA THR A 53 4.54 21.40 7.44
C THR A 53 5.03 22.78 7.84
N GLY A 54 4.12 23.66 8.29
CA GLY A 54 4.47 25.03 8.72
C GLY A 54 4.71 26.02 7.57
N LEU A 55 4.35 25.63 6.33
CA LEU A 55 4.56 26.47 5.14
C LEU A 55 3.46 27.52 4.97
N THR A 56 2.25 27.27 5.46
CA THR A 56 1.12 28.20 5.41
C THR A 56 0.30 28.08 6.72
N ALA A 57 -0.43 29.11 7.06
CA ALA A 57 -1.32 29.15 8.22
C ALA A 57 -2.74 29.56 7.80
N GLU A 58 -3.27 28.90 6.76
CA GLU A 58 -4.61 29.18 6.27
C GLU A 58 -5.66 28.53 7.17
N PRO A 59 -6.73 29.25 7.55
CA PRO A 59 -7.79 28.73 8.41
C PRO A 59 -8.61 27.65 7.69
N LEU A 60 -8.26 26.39 7.90
CA LEU A 60 -9.06 25.24 7.45
C LEU A 60 -10.12 24.85 8.49
N ASN A 61 -11.27 24.41 8.02
CA ASN A 61 -12.29 23.85 8.90
C ASN A 61 -11.73 22.57 9.54
N ARG A 62 -11.80 22.47 10.88
CA ARG A 62 -11.30 21.32 11.63
C ARG A 62 -11.83 19.97 11.14
N ILE A 63 -13.06 19.95 10.61
CA ILE A 63 -13.70 18.75 10.07
C ILE A 63 -12.93 18.28 8.81
N TYR A 64 -12.57 19.17 7.91
CA TYR A 64 -11.82 18.83 6.71
C TYR A 64 -10.40 18.37 7.06
N GLU A 65 -9.76 19.00 8.02
CA GLU A 65 -8.43 18.63 8.47
C GLU A 65 -8.42 17.19 9.05
N SER A 66 -9.34 16.87 9.95
CA SER A 66 -9.46 15.52 10.52
C SER A 66 -9.79 14.47 9.45
N VAL A 67 -10.71 14.77 8.54
CA VAL A 67 -11.07 13.82 7.48
C VAL A 67 -9.90 13.55 6.53
N ILE A 68 -9.12 14.57 6.19
CA ILE A 68 -7.94 14.42 5.32
C ILE A 68 -6.87 13.58 6.02
N TRP A 69 -6.52 13.90 7.27
CA TRP A 69 -5.40 13.27 7.98
C TRP A 69 -5.75 11.89 8.53
N ASP A 70 -6.86 11.78 9.28
CA ASP A 70 -7.16 10.58 10.04
C ASP A 70 -7.77 9.47 9.18
N PHE A 71 -8.52 9.85 8.13
CA PHE A 71 -9.23 8.86 7.32
C PHE A 71 -8.64 8.69 5.92
N ARG A 72 -8.43 9.76 5.17
CA ARG A 72 -8.08 9.65 3.75
C ARG A 72 -6.61 9.40 3.52
N LEU A 73 -5.75 10.23 4.11
CA LEU A 73 -4.31 10.09 3.94
C LEU A 73 -3.79 8.80 4.57
N SER A 74 -4.27 8.45 5.76
CA SER A 74 -3.91 7.19 6.41
C SER A 74 -4.22 5.99 5.55
N ARG A 75 -5.44 5.93 4.99
CA ARG A 75 -5.83 4.82 4.09
C ARG A 75 -5.01 4.79 2.80
N ALA A 76 -4.74 5.95 2.20
CA ALA A 76 -3.93 6.04 0.99
C ALA A 76 -2.48 5.58 1.23
N LEU A 77 -1.88 5.95 2.36
CA LEU A 77 -0.55 5.51 2.75
C LEU A 77 -0.49 4.02 3.03
N VAL A 78 -1.46 3.49 3.76
CA VAL A 78 -1.55 2.04 4.00
C VAL A 78 -1.69 1.27 2.70
N ALA A 79 -2.55 1.72 1.78
CA ALA A 79 -2.71 1.11 0.47
C ALA A 79 -1.40 1.14 -0.35
N ALA A 80 -0.67 2.25 -0.32
CA ALA A 80 0.62 2.38 -0.99
C ALA A 80 1.66 1.43 -0.40
N CYS A 81 1.75 1.33 0.93
CA CYS A 81 2.65 0.40 1.61
C CYS A 81 2.31 -1.07 1.31
N CYS A 82 1.02 -1.42 1.34
CA CYS A 82 0.56 -2.77 0.98
C CYS A 82 0.88 -3.10 -0.48
N GLY A 83 0.64 -2.16 -1.40
CA GLY A 83 0.97 -2.35 -2.81
C GLY A 83 2.48 -2.52 -3.05
N ALA A 84 3.31 -1.73 -2.37
CA ALA A 84 4.76 -1.87 -2.42
C ALA A 84 5.21 -3.24 -1.87
N GLY A 85 4.65 -3.67 -0.75
CA GLY A 85 4.91 -4.98 -0.18
C GLY A 85 4.55 -6.13 -1.13
N LEU A 86 3.37 -6.07 -1.74
CA LEU A 86 2.93 -7.06 -2.72
C LEU A 86 3.83 -7.09 -3.97
N ALA A 87 4.28 -5.93 -4.44
CA ALA A 87 5.19 -5.85 -5.58
C ALA A 87 6.53 -6.52 -5.27
N ILE A 88 7.10 -6.27 -4.08
CA ILE A 88 8.35 -6.92 -3.65
C ILE A 88 8.17 -8.43 -3.53
N CYS A 89 7.09 -8.89 -2.89
CA CYS A 89 6.77 -10.31 -2.78
C CYS A 89 6.61 -10.97 -4.15
N GLY A 90 5.96 -10.28 -5.10
CA GLY A 90 5.83 -10.75 -6.47
C GLY A 90 7.17 -10.97 -7.16
N VAL A 91 8.07 -9.98 -7.09
CA VAL A 91 9.41 -10.08 -7.70
C VAL A 91 10.22 -11.22 -7.09
N VAL A 92 10.19 -11.35 -5.75
CA VAL A 92 10.90 -12.44 -5.05
C VAL A 92 10.36 -13.80 -5.47
N LEU A 93 9.03 -13.96 -5.52
CA LEU A 93 8.39 -15.22 -5.90
C LEU A 93 8.72 -15.62 -7.35
N GLN A 94 8.62 -14.66 -8.28
CA GLN A 94 8.99 -14.89 -9.69
C GLN A 94 10.45 -15.28 -9.84
N SER A 95 11.35 -14.68 -9.06
CA SER A 95 12.76 -15.01 -9.05
C SER A 95 13.02 -16.41 -8.49
N LEU A 96 12.34 -16.78 -7.41
CA LEU A 96 12.49 -18.06 -6.74
C LEU A 96 11.99 -19.23 -7.61
N LEU A 97 10.80 -19.09 -8.18
CA LEU A 97 10.17 -20.10 -9.02
C LEU A 97 10.67 -20.07 -10.48
N LYS A 98 11.52 -19.10 -10.84
CA LYS A 98 11.97 -18.86 -12.22
C LYS A 98 10.82 -18.83 -13.23
N ASN A 99 9.67 -18.33 -12.79
CA ASN A 99 8.44 -18.26 -13.58
C ASN A 99 7.85 -16.84 -13.47
N ALA A 100 7.78 -16.15 -14.58
CA ALA A 100 7.21 -14.80 -14.66
C ALA A 100 5.69 -14.74 -14.40
N LEU A 101 4.99 -15.87 -14.44
CA LEU A 101 3.56 -15.99 -14.16
C LEU A 101 3.28 -16.31 -12.67
N ALA A 102 4.31 -16.41 -11.85
CA ALA A 102 4.13 -16.68 -10.42
C ALA A 102 3.55 -15.45 -9.72
N GLU A 103 2.38 -15.63 -9.11
CA GLU A 103 1.68 -14.59 -8.34
C GLU A 103 1.61 -14.98 -6.87
N PRO A 104 1.87 -14.04 -5.92
CA PRO A 104 1.73 -14.31 -4.49
C PRO A 104 0.31 -14.73 -4.09
N TYR A 105 -0.67 -14.38 -4.89
CA TYR A 105 -2.08 -14.68 -4.69
C TYR A 105 -2.41 -16.18 -4.80
N VAL A 106 -1.68 -16.89 -5.67
CA VAL A 106 -1.90 -18.32 -5.95
C VAL A 106 -1.56 -19.20 -4.73
N LEU A 107 -0.70 -18.73 -3.83
CA LEU A 107 -0.32 -19.47 -2.62
C LEU A 107 -1.42 -19.50 -1.55
N GLY A 108 -2.62 -18.99 -1.82
CA GLY A 108 -3.73 -19.00 -0.88
C GLY A 108 -3.58 -18.08 0.33
N VAL A 109 -2.51 -17.27 0.36
CA VAL A 109 -2.21 -16.36 1.48
C VAL A 109 -3.34 -15.39 1.76
N SER A 110 -3.97 -14.83 0.72
CA SER A 110 -5.09 -13.90 0.87
C SER A 110 -6.37 -14.60 1.32
N ALA A 111 -6.63 -15.81 0.84
CA ALA A 111 -7.77 -16.62 1.27
C ALA A 111 -7.64 -17.00 2.74
N GLY A 112 -6.47 -17.46 3.18
CA GLY A 112 -6.17 -17.76 4.58
C GLY A 112 -6.30 -16.54 5.49
N ALA A 113 -5.74 -15.39 5.07
CA ALA A 113 -5.85 -14.14 5.81
C ALA A 113 -7.30 -13.65 5.95
N SER A 114 -8.10 -13.74 4.89
CA SER A 114 -9.52 -13.39 4.91
C SER A 114 -10.32 -14.31 5.83
N THR A 115 -10.08 -15.62 5.75
CA THR A 115 -10.74 -16.62 6.61
C THR A 115 -10.38 -16.39 8.08
N GLY A 116 -9.10 -16.13 8.39
CA GLY A 116 -8.65 -15.82 9.75
C GLY A 116 -9.26 -14.53 10.30
N ALA A 117 -9.35 -13.48 9.48
CA ALA A 117 -9.98 -12.23 9.87
C ALA A 117 -11.48 -12.41 10.17
N VAL A 118 -12.20 -13.09 9.27
CA VAL A 118 -13.64 -13.38 9.44
C VAL A 118 -13.89 -14.25 10.66
N SER A 119 -13.05 -15.27 10.90
CA SER A 119 -13.17 -16.15 12.05
C SER A 119 -13.09 -15.37 13.38
N ILE A 120 -12.19 -14.41 13.50
CA ILE A 120 -12.11 -13.56 14.70
C ILE A 120 -13.36 -12.72 14.91
N VAL A 121 -13.90 -12.14 13.83
CA VAL A 121 -15.14 -11.34 13.90
C VAL A 121 -16.32 -12.20 14.32
N VAL A 122 -16.47 -13.39 13.70
CA VAL A 122 -17.60 -14.32 13.97
C VAL A 122 -17.51 -14.89 15.39
N LEU A 123 -16.32 -15.23 15.86
CA LEU A 123 -16.10 -15.76 17.21
C LEU A 123 -16.16 -14.66 18.29
N GLY A 124 -16.31 -13.40 17.92
CA GLY A 124 -16.40 -12.27 18.86
C GLY A 124 -15.11 -12.01 19.65
N LEU A 125 -13.98 -12.59 19.22
CA LEU A 125 -12.69 -12.45 19.91
C LEU A 125 -12.04 -11.09 19.67
N GLY A 126 -12.62 -10.28 18.80
CA GLY A 126 -12.05 -9.03 18.31
C GLY A 126 -12.66 -7.77 18.94
N ALA A 127 -12.33 -7.48 20.19
CA ALA A 127 -12.69 -6.20 20.80
C ALA A 127 -11.85 -5.01 20.29
N GLY A 128 -10.94 -5.20 19.33
CA GLY A 128 -10.08 -4.14 18.79
C GLY A 128 -9.35 -4.50 17.51
N ALA A 129 -8.80 -3.49 16.82
CA ALA A 129 -8.11 -3.62 15.53
C ALA A 129 -6.90 -4.58 15.57
N ILE A 130 -6.26 -4.73 16.73
CA ILE A 130 -5.09 -5.61 16.93
C ILE A 130 -5.48 -7.08 16.79
N SER A 131 -6.62 -7.49 17.31
CA SER A 131 -7.09 -8.87 17.26
C SER A 131 -7.50 -9.29 15.84
N LEU A 132 -8.07 -8.40 15.03
CA LEU A 132 -8.39 -8.66 13.63
C LEU A 132 -7.14 -8.89 12.79
N SER A 133 -6.12 -8.06 12.98
CA SER A 133 -4.82 -8.21 12.31
C SER A 133 -4.10 -9.50 12.72
N ALA A 134 -4.15 -9.87 14.00
CA ALA A 134 -3.57 -11.11 14.50
C ALA A 134 -4.26 -12.34 13.89
N GLY A 135 -5.59 -12.34 13.75
CA GLY A 135 -6.33 -13.43 13.13
C GLY A 135 -6.04 -13.59 11.63
N ALA A 136 -5.96 -12.48 10.91
CA ALA A 136 -5.55 -12.52 9.52
C ALA A 136 -4.13 -13.08 9.34
N PHE A 137 -3.21 -12.76 10.26
CA PHE A 137 -1.85 -13.27 10.24
C PHE A 137 -1.78 -14.77 10.59
N ALA A 138 -2.55 -15.24 11.57
CA ALA A 138 -2.63 -16.65 11.95
C ALA A 138 -3.23 -17.50 10.84
N GLY A 139 -4.35 -17.06 10.23
CA GLY A 139 -4.98 -17.77 9.12
C GLY A 139 -4.08 -17.91 7.90
N ARG A 140 -3.19 -16.93 7.66
CA ARG A 140 -2.15 -17.05 6.63
C ARG A 140 -1.16 -18.19 6.91
N ASN A 141 -0.76 -18.37 8.17
CA ASN A 141 0.20 -19.42 8.54
C ASN A 141 -0.40 -20.83 8.38
N ASP A 142 -1.66 -21.01 8.76
CA ASP A 142 -2.33 -22.31 8.65
C ASP A 142 -2.49 -22.75 7.19
N SER A 143 -2.73 -21.83 6.26
CA SER A 143 -2.82 -22.15 4.84
C SER A 143 -1.49 -22.66 4.26
N ASN A 144 -0.35 -22.17 4.77
CA ASN A 144 0.97 -22.64 4.35
C ASN A 144 1.31 -24.04 4.90
N VAL A 145 0.82 -24.39 6.09
CA VAL A 145 1.01 -25.73 6.67
C VAL A 145 0.19 -26.77 5.92
N LEU A 146 -1.06 -26.45 5.55
CA LEU A 146 -1.93 -27.35 4.80
C LEU A 146 -1.45 -27.61 3.36
N SER A 147 -0.75 -26.67 2.74
CA SER A 147 -0.19 -26.85 1.40
C SER A 147 1.15 -27.59 1.38
N GLY A 148 1.84 -27.69 2.53
CA GLY A 148 3.11 -28.39 2.66
C GLY A 148 2.99 -29.91 2.90
N ASP A 149 1.81 -30.41 3.23
CA ASP A 149 1.57 -31.83 3.59
C ASP A 149 1.03 -32.69 2.42
N VAL A 150 1.10 -32.16 1.19
CA VAL A 150 0.65 -32.84 -0.03
C VAL A 150 1.85 -33.18 -0.94
N THR A 151 2.93 -33.72 -0.36
CA THR A 151 4.01 -34.33 -1.16
C THR A 151 4.27 -35.75 -0.69
#